data_4a798d9f091a5b1c7bfb07be6f71489a
#
_entry.id   4a798d9f091a5b1c7bfb07be6f71489a
#
_cell.length_a   1.000
_cell.length_b   1.000
_cell.length_c   1.000
_cell.angle_alpha   90.00
_cell.angle_beta   90.00
_cell.angle_gamma   90.00
#
_symmetry.space_group_name_H-M   'P 1'
#
loop_
_entity.id
_entity.type
_entity.pdbx_description
1 polymer ?
#
loop_
_entity_poly.entity_id
_entity_poly.type
_entity_poly.pdbx_seq_one_letter_code
_entity_poly.pdbx_strand_id
1 'polypeptide(L)'
;CGIKLLELSGVEVAIITARSTKSVAHRLNTLGIKNYYHGIKDKGVALKELSDKLSIDLNESAFVGDDVIDLPAMSKVALPIAVANAHSFVKENALMVTEKAGGSGAVREVCDFLLKSQNKYDGLMQSFLK
;
A
#
# COMPACT_ATOMS: atom_id res chain seq x y z
N CYS A 1 -8.46 10.87 5.13
CA CYS A 1 -7.94 9.55 4.76
C CYS A 1 -6.53 9.65 4.20
N GLY A 2 -5.62 8.80 4.71
CA GLY A 2 -4.21 8.82 4.32
C GLY A 2 -3.96 8.54 2.83
N ILE A 3 -4.77 7.67 2.23
CA ILE A 3 -4.65 7.33 0.81
C ILE A 3 -4.87 8.55 -0.08
N LYS A 4 -5.88 9.35 0.23
CA LYS A 4 -6.14 10.59 -0.52
C LYS A 4 -4.98 11.57 -0.43
N LEU A 5 -4.38 11.69 0.74
CA LEU A 5 -3.21 12.56 0.93
C LEU A 5 -2.02 12.11 0.08
N LEU A 6 -1.77 10.79 0.02
CA LEU A 6 -0.73 10.24 -0.85
C LEU A 6 -0.99 10.55 -2.31
N GLU A 7 -2.22 10.35 -2.77
CA GLU A 7 -2.57 10.65 -4.16
C GLU A 7 -2.40 12.13 -4.49
N LEU A 8 -2.77 13.01 -3.56
CA LEU A 8 -2.56 14.47 -3.72
C LEU A 8 -1.08 14.83 -3.80
N SER A 9 -0.20 14.03 -3.17
CA SER A 9 1.25 14.25 -3.23
C SER A 9 1.90 13.71 -4.50
N GLY A 10 1.13 13.07 -5.38
CA GLY A 10 1.63 12.49 -6.61
C GLY A 10 2.01 11.02 -6.52
N VAL A 11 1.70 10.36 -5.42
CA VAL A 11 1.97 8.93 -5.26
C VAL A 11 0.81 8.12 -5.83
N GLU A 12 1.12 7.18 -6.72
CA GLU A 12 0.13 6.23 -7.21
C GLU A 12 -0.19 5.20 -6.14
N VAL A 13 -1.47 4.94 -5.91
CA VAL A 13 -1.92 3.96 -4.92
C VAL A 13 -2.70 2.87 -5.63
N ALA A 14 -2.37 1.62 -5.32
CA ALA A 14 -3.05 0.45 -5.88
C ALA A 14 -3.34 -0.56 -4.78
N ILE A 15 -4.37 -1.36 -4.99
CA ILE A 15 -4.74 -2.46 -4.10
C ILE A 15 -4.66 -3.77 -4.88
N ILE A 16 -3.99 -4.75 -4.29
CA ILE A 16 -3.93 -6.12 -4.84
C ILE A 16 -4.43 -7.06 -3.75
N THR A 17 -5.51 -7.78 -4.01
CA THR A 17 -6.12 -8.66 -3.03
C THR A 17 -6.48 -10.02 -3.64
N ALA A 18 -6.34 -11.07 -2.84
CA ALA A 18 -6.82 -12.41 -3.21
C ALA A 18 -8.34 -12.53 -3.08
N ARG A 19 -8.98 -11.63 -2.35
CA ARG A 19 -10.44 -11.65 -2.18
C ARG A 19 -11.14 -11.17 -3.44
N SER A 20 -12.27 -11.80 -3.77
CA SER A 20 -13.05 -11.46 -4.95
C SER A 20 -14.52 -11.36 -4.56
N THR A 21 -14.89 -10.35 -3.78
CA THR A 21 -16.26 -10.14 -3.33
C THR A 21 -16.78 -8.78 -3.78
N LYS A 22 -18.11 -8.70 -3.96
CA LYS A 22 -18.75 -7.41 -4.31
C LYS A 22 -18.53 -6.36 -3.24
N SER A 23 -18.47 -6.75 -1.96
CA SER A 23 -18.23 -5.82 -0.87
C SER A 23 -16.85 -5.17 -0.93
N VAL A 24 -15.83 -5.92 -1.35
CA VAL A 24 -14.48 -5.38 -1.55
C VAL A 24 -14.48 -4.36 -2.68
N ALA A 25 -15.05 -4.71 -3.83
CA ALA A 25 -15.12 -3.80 -4.98
C ALA A 25 -15.88 -2.52 -4.63
N HIS A 26 -17.02 -2.64 -3.95
CA HIS A 26 -17.82 -1.50 -3.52
C HIS A 26 -17.02 -0.57 -2.60
N ARG A 27 -16.32 -1.14 -1.62
CA ARG A 27 -15.51 -0.36 -0.69
C ARG A 27 -14.38 0.39 -1.39
N LEU A 28 -13.71 -0.27 -2.34
CA LEU A 28 -12.63 0.36 -3.11
C LEU A 28 -13.15 1.51 -3.96
N ASN A 29 -14.32 1.33 -4.58
CA ASN A 29 -14.97 2.41 -5.33
C ASN A 29 -15.35 3.58 -4.43
N THR A 30 -15.87 3.30 -3.24
CA THR A 30 -16.24 4.33 -2.26
C THR A 30 -15.02 5.12 -1.80
N LEU A 31 -13.87 4.48 -1.67
CA LEU A 31 -12.61 5.13 -1.30
C LEU A 31 -11.97 5.88 -2.48
N GLY A 32 -12.49 5.72 -3.69
CA GLY A 32 -11.97 6.38 -4.87
C GLY A 32 -10.66 5.80 -5.37
N ILE A 33 -10.35 4.57 -5.04
CA ILE A 33 -9.14 3.89 -5.49
C ILE A 33 -9.39 3.37 -6.90
N LYS A 34 -8.61 3.85 -7.87
CA LYS A 34 -8.77 3.52 -9.28
C LYS A 34 -8.04 2.25 -9.69
N ASN A 35 -6.90 1.97 -9.06
CA ASN A 35 -6.05 0.84 -9.43
C ASN A 35 -6.22 -0.26 -8.39
N TYR A 36 -7.09 -1.22 -8.66
CA TYR A 36 -7.24 -2.37 -7.79
C TYR A 36 -7.40 -3.65 -8.60
N TYR A 37 -6.86 -4.72 -8.06
CA TYR A 37 -6.92 -6.06 -8.62
C TYR A 37 -7.41 -7.01 -7.53
N HIS A 38 -8.50 -7.71 -7.78
CA HIS A 38 -9.08 -8.66 -6.83
C HIS A 38 -9.06 -10.07 -7.41
N GLY A 39 -9.21 -11.08 -6.55
CA GLY A 39 -9.14 -12.47 -6.95
C GLY A 39 -7.75 -12.90 -7.42
N ILE A 40 -6.71 -12.21 -6.99
CA ILE A 40 -5.34 -12.43 -7.44
C ILE A 40 -4.68 -13.54 -6.60
N LYS A 41 -4.21 -14.58 -7.26
CA LYS A 41 -3.50 -15.68 -6.61
C LYS A 41 -1.99 -15.41 -6.49
N ASP A 42 -1.39 -14.83 -7.52
CA ASP A 42 0.03 -14.50 -7.54
C ASP A 42 0.19 -12.99 -7.53
N LYS A 43 0.45 -12.43 -6.35
CA LYS A 43 0.59 -11.00 -6.16
C LYS A 43 1.86 -10.44 -6.77
N GLY A 44 2.90 -11.26 -6.89
CA GLY A 44 4.15 -10.83 -7.53
C GLY A 44 3.97 -10.58 -9.02
N VAL A 45 3.24 -11.46 -9.70
CA VAL A 45 2.92 -11.29 -11.13
C VAL A 45 2.03 -10.09 -11.34
N ALA A 46 0.98 -9.94 -10.51
CA ALA A 46 0.07 -8.81 -10.59
C ALA A 46 0.79 -7.48 -10.38
N LEU A 47 1.72 -7.43 -9.43
CA LEU A 47 2.52 -6.24 -9.17
C LEU A 47 3.37 -5.87 -10.38
N LYS A 48 4.01 -6.86 -11.01
CA LYS A 48 4.83 -6.62 -12.20
C LYS A 48 4.01 -6.08 -13.36
N GLU A 49 2.85 -6.67 -13.60
CA GLU A 49 1.93 -6.19 -14.65
C GLU A 49 1.47 -4.76 -14.38
N LEU A 50 1.14 -4.44 -13.13
CA LEU A 50 0.73 -3.11 -12.72
C LEU A 50 1.86 -2.10 -12.91
N SER A 51 3.09 -2.45 -12.54
CA SER A 51 4.23 -1.56 -12.69
C SER A 51 4.50 -1.24 -14.17
N ASP A 52 4.36 -2.23 -15.04
CA ASP A 52 4.53 -2.04 -16.48
C ASP A 52 3.40 -1.16 -17.04
N LYS A 53 2.17 -1.41 -16.64
CA LYS A 53 0.99 -0.65 -17.10
C LYS A 53 1.06 0.83 -16.70
N LEU A 54 1.49 1.12 -15.48
CA LEU A 54 1.55 2.48 -14.94
C LEU A 54 2.93 3.14 -15.11
N SER A 55 3.89 2.45 -15.71
CA SER A 55 5.27 2.92 -15.85
C SER A 55 5.89 3.29 -14.50
N ILE A 56 5.68 2.45 -13.49
CA ILE A 56 6.18 2.65 -12.13
C ILE A 56 7.43 1.83 -11.92
N ASP A 57 8.46 2.45 -11.32
CA ASP A 57 9.68 1.77 -10.93
C ASP A 57 9.47 1.08 -9.58
N LEU A 58 9.63 -0.25 -9.55
CA LEU A 58 9.50 -1.03 -8.32
C LEU A 58 10.58 -0.67 -7.30
N ASN A 59 11.72 -0.13 -7.74
CA ASN A 59 12.76 0.38 -6.85
C ASN A 59 12.36 1.69 -6.15
N GLU A 60 11.25 2.28 -6.54
CA GLU A 60 10.67 3.47 -5.93
C GLU A 60 9.30 3.19 -5.32
N SER A 61 9.00 1.90 -5.12
CA SER A 61 7.69 1.45 -4.67
C SER A 61 7.75 0.84 -3.27
N ALA A 62 6.63 0.90 -2.57
CA ALA A 62 6.42 0.23 -1.29
C ALA A 62 5.24 -0.74 -1.42
N PHE A 63 5.30 -1.83 -0.68
CA PHE A 63 4.22 -2.81 -0.62
C PHE A 63 3.94 -3.16 0.84
N VAL A 64 2.68 -3.08 1.23
CA VAL A 64 2.24 -3.41 2.58
C VAL A 64 1.58 -4.78 2.57
N GLY A 65 2.10 -5.70 3.37
CA GLY A 65 1.62 -7.08 3.42
C GLY A 65 1.38 -7.59 4.83
N ASP A 66 0.60 -8.66 4.93
CA ASP A 66 0.26 -9.28 6.20
C ASP A 66 0.44 -10.80 6.21
N ASP A 67 0.46 -11.43 5.05
CA ASP A 67 0.47 -12.88 4.94
C ASP A 67 1.57 -13.36 3.97
N VAL A 68 1.88 -14.64 4.05
CA VAL A 68 2.95 -15.25 3.23
C VAL A 68 2.68 -15.12 1.73
N ILE A 69 1.43 -15.03 1.31
CA ILE A 69 1.09 -14.80 -0.10
C ILE A 69 1.53 -13.43 -0.61
N ASP A 70 1.84 -12.50 0.29
CA ASP A 70 2.34 -11.18 -0.07
C ASP A 70 3.84 -11.15 -0.34
N LEU A 71 4.57 -12.18 0.09
CA LEU A 71 6.04 -12.20 -0.02
C LEU A 71 6.57 -12.08 -1.44
N PRO A 72 5.97 -12.73 -2.47
CA PRO A 72 6.46 -12.55 -3.83
C PRO A 72 6.42 -11.09 -4.30
N ALA A 73 5.38 -10.35 -3.93
CA ALA A 73 5.30 -8.92 -4.25
C ALA A 73 6.26 -8.10 -3.39
N MET A 74 6.33 -8.38 -2.09
CA MET A 74 7.21 -7.67 -1.17
C MET A 74 8.68 -7.79 -1.55
N SER A 75 9.08 -8.94 -2.12
CA SER A 75 10.47 -9.16 -2.55
C SER A 75 10.87 -8.33 -3.78
N LYS A 76 9.92 -7.74 -4.47
CA LYS A 76 10.17 -7.00 -5.72
C LYS A 76 10.22 -5.48 -5.54
N VAL A 77 9.86 -4.97 -4.37
CA VAL A 77 9.80 -3.52 -4.12
C VAL A 77 10.96 -3.05 -3.26
N ALA A 78 11.23 -1.75 -3.34
CA ALA A 78 12.28 -1.14 -2.53
C ALA A 78 11.95 -1.14 -1.04
N LEU A 79 10.67 -0.95 -0.68
CA LEU A 79 10.24 -0.87 0.71
C LEU A 79 9.11 -1.85 1.00
N PRO A 80 9.44 -3.09 1.36
CA PRO A 80 8.43 -4.03 1.86
C PRO A 80 8.11 -3.72 3.31
N ILE A 81 6.81 -3.54 3.60
CA ILE A 81 6.30 -3.16 4.90
C ILE A 81 5.36 -4.26 5.41
N ALA A 82 5.54 -4.70 6.64
CA ALA A 82 4.62 -5.63 7.30
C ALA A 82 3.78 -4.87 8.33
N VAL A 83 2.51 -5.23 8.44
CA VAL A 83 1.66 -4.68 9.51
C VAL A 83 1.96 -5.39 10.84
N ALA A 84 1.63 -4.75 11.96
CA ALA A 84 1.98 -5.24 13.29
C ALA A 84 1.47 -6.66 13.58
N ASN A 85 0.30 -7.00 13.06
CA ASN A 85 -0.30 -8.33 13.23
C ASN A 85 -0.05 -9.28 12.04
N ALA A 86 0.95 -8.99 11.22
CA ALA A 86 1.33 -9.86 10.11
C ALA A 86 1.93 -11.17 10.60
N HIS A 87 1.92 -12.18 9.73
CA HIS A 87 2.60 -13.44 9.98
C HIS A 87 4.07 -13.18 10.29
N SER A 88 4.64 -13.91 11.26
CA SER A 88 6.01 -13.68 11.72
C SER A 88 7.05 -13.73 10.60
N PHE A 89 6.89 -14.67 9.67
CA PHE A 89 7.81 -14.78 8.54
C PHE A 89 7.75 -13.57 7.62
N VAL A 90 6.59 -12.95 7.49
CA VAL A 90 6.42 -11.72 6.71
C VAL A 90 7.14 -10.56 7.39
N LYS A 91 7.02 -10.44 8.71
CA LYS A 91 7.75 -9.42 9.48
C LYS A 91 9.26 -9.57 9.34
N GLU A 92 9.76 -10.80 9.37
CA GLU A 92 11.21 -11.07 9.24
C GLU A 92 11.76 -10.65 7.89
N ASN A 93 10.92 -10.65 6.84
CA ASN A 93 11.32 -10.30 5.49
C ASN A 93 10.92 -8.88 5.07
N ALA A 94 10.41 -8.09 6.00
CA ALA A 94 10.08 -6.69 5.75
C ALA A 94 11.23 -5.79 6.21
N LEU A 95 11.33 -4.62 5.59
CA LEU A 95 12.27 -3.57 6.03
C LEU A 95 11.65 -2.69 7.10
N MET A 96 10.33 -2.64 7.17
CA MET A 96 9.59 -1.85 8.16
C MET A 96 8.41 -2.66 8.66
N VAL A 97 8.11 -2.55 9.95
CA VAL A 97 6.91 -3.12 10.55
C VAL A 97 6.14 -1.98 11.20
N THR A 98 4.83 -1.88 10.91
CA THR A 98 4.02 -0.82 11.50
C THR A 98 3.78 -1.06 12.98
N GLU A 99 3.52 0.00 13.74
CA GLU A 99 3.13 -0.12 15.15
C GLU A 99 1.67 -0.56 15.28
N LYS A 100 0.84 -0.14 14.34
CA LYS A 100 -0.59 -0.46 14.33
C LYS A 100 -0.88 -1.69 13.47
N ALA A 101 -1.90 -2.45 13.89
CA ALA A 101 -2.32 -3.65 13.18
C ALA A 101 -3.06 -3.30 11.88
N GLY A 102 -3.08 -4.25 10.94
CA GLY A 102 -3.93 -4.17 9.77
C GLY A 102 -5.39 -4.07 10.21
N GLY A 103 -6.13 -3.14 9.60
CA GLY A 103 -7.51 -2.84 10.00
C GLY A 103 -7.63 -1.88 11.17
N SER A 104 -6.53 -1.52 11.84
CA SER A 104 -6.53 -0.65 13.03
C SER A 104 -5.65 0.60 12.86
N GLY A 105 -5.50 1.07 11.63
CA GLY A 105 -4.77 2.30 11.34
C GLY A 105 -3.40 2.10 10.71
N ALA A 106 -3.01 0.86 10.38
CA ALA A 106 -1.71 0.57 9.75
C ALA A 106 -1.54 1.32 8.42
N VAL A 107 -2.58 1.36 7.59
CA VAL A 107 -2.52 2.03 6.30
C VAL A 107 -2.29 3.53 6.49
N ARG A 108 -2.97 4.15 7.44
CA ARG A 108 -2.77 5.57 7.77
C ARG A 108 -1.34 5.83 8.25
N GLU A 109 -0.82 4.95 9.08
CA GLU A 109 0.57 5.04 9.57
C GLU A 109 1.56 5.01 8.41
N VAL A 110 1.38 4.10 7.46
CA VAL A 110 2.23 3.99 6.27
C VAL A 110 2.11 5.25 5.41
N CYS A 111 0.91 5.74 5.19
CA CYS A 111 0.69 6.95 4.41
C CYS A 111 1.40 8.16 5.03
N ASP A 112 1.28 8.34 6.33
CA ASP A 112 1.95 9.43 7.04
C ASP A 112 3.46 9.30 6.96
N PHE A 113 3.99 8.07 7.12
CA PHE A 113 5.42 7.80 6.98
C PHE A 113 5.94 8.19 5.59
N LEU A 114 5.24 7.77 4.53
CA LEU A 114 5.65 8.05 3.16
C LEU A 114 5.62 9.54 2.86
N LEU A 115 4.60 10.26 3.33
CA LEU A 115 4.50 11.70 3.16
C LEU A 115 5.64 12.44 3.87
N LYS A 116 5.96 12.03 5.09
CA LYS A 116 7.07 12.61 5.86
C LYS A 116 8.41 12.33 5.20
N SER A 117 8.59 11.11 4.67
CA SER A 117 9.81 10.74 3.96
C SER A 117 10.04 11.57 2.71
N GLN A 118 8.97 12.07 2.10
CA GLN A 118 9.03 12.91 0.91
C GLN A 118 9.02 14.40 1.25
N ASN A 119 9.02 14.78 2.52
CA ASN A 119 8.92 16.17 2.99
C ASN A 119 7.64 16.87 2.49
N LYS A 120 6.56 16.11 2.30
CA LYS A 120 5.28 16.62 1.79
C LYS A 120 4.19 16.69 2.85
N TYR A 121 4.39 16.02 3.97
CA TYR A 121 3.35 15.90 5.00
C TYR A 121 2.92 17.26 5.55
N ASP A 122 3.87 18.06 6.01
CA ASP A 122 3.57 19.35 6.63
C ASP A 122 2.89 20.31 5.66
N GLY A 123 3.37 20.37 4.41
CA GLY A 123 2.75 21.19 3.39
C GLY A 123 1.29 20.83 3.12
N LEU A 124 1.00 19.53 3.05
CA LEU A 124 -0.39 19.07 2.86
C LEU A 124 -1.26 19.36 4.07
N MET A 125 -0.73 19.16 5.28
CA MET A 125 -1.49 19.49 6.51
C MET A 125 -1.80 20.96 6.58
N GLN A 126 -0.84 21.82 6.26
CA GLN A 126 -1.04 23.28 6.23
C GLN A 126 -2.13 23.68 5.23
N SER A 127 -2.24 23.00 4.11
CA SER A 127 -3.26 23.32 3.10
C SER A 127 -4.70 23.16 3.62
N PHE A 128 -4.92 22.32 4.62
CA PHE A 128 -6.24 22.14 5.24
C PHE A 128 -6.59 23.23 6.23
N LEU A 129 -5.64 24.06 6.62
CA LEU A 129 -5.87 25.18 7.53
C LEU A 129 -6.30 26.46 6.80
N LYS A 130 -6.18 26.44 5.49
CA LYS A 130 -6.54 27.57 4.64
C LYS A 130 -7.96 27.37 4.09
#